data_e43483380b8cb3b9974985a9d6dd0ce1
#
_entry.id   e43483380b8cb3b9974985a9d6dd0ce1
#
_cell.length_a   1.000
_cell.length_b   1.000
_cell.length_c   1.000
_cell.angle_alpha   90.00
_cell.angle_beta   90.00
_cell.angle_gamma   90.00
#
_symmetry.space_group_name_H-M   'P 1'
#
loop_
_entity.id
_entity.type
_entity.pdbx_description
1 polymer ?
#
loop_
_entity_poly.entity_id
_entity_poly.type
_entity_poly.pdbx_seq_one_letter_code
_entity_poly.pdbx_strand_id
1 'polypeptide(L)'
;MKIAIAGAGAMGSRIGLMLHQSGNEVLLIDRWPAHIEAIRTNGLIADFNGKEVVAKLPIYSPEEIIESNEHVDLIVALTKANQLDDMFCSIQSIITDNTYVLCLLNGLGHEDVLEKYVPKKNILFGITMWTAGLAGPGKVTLLGDGEIELENLEPEGEAFTKKVVEVFQEANLNP
;
A
#
# COMPACT_ATOMS: atom_id res chain seq x y z
N MET A 1 -7.38 -10.60 4.04
CA MET A 1 -7.61 -9.65 2.93
C MET A 1 -6.43 -9.71 1.98
N LYS A 2 -6.66 -9.55 0.69
CA LYS A 2 -5.58 -9.45 -0.31
C LYS A 2 -5.34 -7.98 -0.66
N ILE A 3 -4.12 -7.50 -0.41
CA ILE A 3 -3.81 -6.07 -0.40
C ILE A 3 -2.63 -5.80 -1.32
N ALA A 4 -2.77 -4.84 -2.24
CA ALA A 4 -1.67 -4.30 -3.01
C ALA A 4 -1.17 -2.98 -2.40
N ILE A 5 0.12 -2.83 -2.27
CA ILE A 5 0.76 -1.57 -1.91
C ILE A 5 1.28 -0.91 -3.19
N ALA A 6 0.58 0.11 -3.68
CA ALA A 6 0.98 0.88 -4.85
C ALA A 6 1.98 1.97 -4.44
N GLY A 7 3.25 1.70 -4.67
CA GLY A 7 4.39 2.49 -4.20
C GLY A 7 5.03 1.87 -2.96
N ALA A 8 5.97 0.95 -3.16
CA ALA A 8 6.70 0.25 -2.10
C ALA A 8 7.94 1.04 -1.59
N GLY A 9 7.88 2.36 -1.61
CA GLY A 9 8.88 3.22 -0.97
C GLY A 9 8.96 3.01 0.55
N ALA A 10 9.49 3.98 1.30
CA ALA A 10 9.65 3.84 2.75
C ALA A 10 8.33 3.52 3.47
N MET A 11 7.29 4.32 3.24
CA MET A 11 5.99 4.13 3.89
C MET A 11 5.25 2.90 3.36
N GLY A 12 5.28 2.64 2.06
CA GLY A 12 4.67 1.45 1.48
C GLY A 12 5.31 0.17 1.98
N SER A 13 6.62 0.15 2.12
CA SER A 13 7.35 -0.98 2.73
C SER A 13 6.96 -1.18 4.20
N ARG A 14 6.84 -0.09 4.99
CA ARG A 14 6.41 -0.19 6.39
C ARG A 14 5.00 -0.76 6.53
N ILE A 15 4.03 -0.13 5.87
CA ILE A 15 2.62 -0.54 5.96
C ILE A 15 2.43 -1.94 5.39
N GLY A 16 3.05 -2.24 4.24
CA GLY A 16 3.01 -3.58 3.65
C GLY A 16 3.59 -4.66 4.55
N LEU A 17 4.72 -4.38 5.23
CA LEU A 17 5.31 -5.29 6.20
C LEU A 17 4.38 -5.57 7.38
N MET A 18 3.79 -4.52 7.98
CA MET A 18 2.91 -4.68 9.15
C MET A 18 1.64 -5.46 8.80
N LEU A 19 1.03 -5.18 7.64
CA LEU A 19 -0.11 -5.93 7.12
C LEU A 19 0.24 -7.40 6.80
N HIS A 20 1.42 -7.66 6.26
CA HIS A 20 1.88 -9.02 6.00
C HIS A 20 2.11 -9.80 7.30
N GLN A 21 2.72 -9.18 8.30
CA GLN A 21 2.98 -9.79 9.60
C GLN A 21 1.70 -10.15 10.38
N SER A 22 0.59 -9.43 10.13
CA SER A 22 -0.72 -9.75 10.69
C SER A 22 -1.48 -10.84 9.92
N GLY A 23 -0.86 -11.46 8.91
CA GLY A 23 -1.42 -12.61 8.19
C GLY A 23 -2.21 -12.25 6.93
N ASN A 24 -2.17 -11.00 6.47
CA ASN A 24 -2.77 -10.63 5.20
C ASN A 24 -1.91 -11.08 4.02
N GLU A 25 -2.55 -11.35 2.89
CA GLU A 25 -1.89 -11.56 1.61
C GLU A 25 -1.51 -10.19 1.03
N VAL A 26 -0.23 -9.84 1.08
CA VAL A 26 0.25 -8.53 0.65
C VAL A 26 1.18 -8.69 -0.54
N LEU A 27 0.95 -7.88 -1.57
CA LEU A 27 1.86 -7.71 -2.70
C LEU A 27 2.30 -6.25 -2.81
N LEU A 28 3.56 -6.06 -3.16
CA LEU A 28 4.16 -4.74 -3.35
C LEU A 28 4.24 -4.41 -4.83
N ILE A 29 4.04 -3.14 -5.19
CA ILE A 29 4.23 -2.66 -6.55
C ILE A 29 5.14 -1.44 -6.49
N ASP A 30 6.21 -1.44 -7.26
CA ASP A 30 7.14 -0.31 -7.33
C ASP A 30 7.72 -0.18 -8.75
N ARG A 31 8.29 1.00 -9.07
CA ARG A 31 8.92 1.28 -10.35
C ARG A 31 10.45 1.32 -10.28
N TRP A 32 11.03 1.19 -9.11
CA TRP A 32 12.48 1.24 -8.92
C TRP A 32 13.12 -0.14 -9.05
N PRO A 33 13.77 -0.45 -10.20
CA PRO A 33 14.25 -1.81 -10.47
C PRO A 33 15.21 -2.35 -9.41
N ALA A 34 16.12 -1.52 -8.90
CA ALA A 34 17.06 -1.95 -7.86
C ALA A 34 16.37 -2.33 -6.55
N HIS A 35 15.27 -1.65 -6.21
CA HIS A 35 14.46 -1.95 -5.02
C HIS A 35 13.70 -3.27 -5.20
N ILE A 36 13.09 -3.46 -6.35
CA ILE A 36 12.38 -4.68 -6.72
C ILE A 36 13.33 -5.88 -6.65
N GLU A 37 14.48 -5.80 -7.30
CA GLU A 37 15.46 -6.88 -7.34
C GLU A 37 16.01 -7.20 -5.94
N ALA A 38 16.29 -6.19 -5.12
CA ALA A 38 16.78 -6.38 -3.76
C ALA A 38 15.76 -7.12 -2.87
N ILE A 39 14.47 -6.75 -2.96
CA ILE A 39 13.39 -7.41 -2.21
C ILE A 39 13.19 -8.85 -2.69
N ARG A 40 13.24 -9.11 -3.97
CA ARG A 40 13.12 -10.47 -4.54
C ARG A 40 14.23 -11.39 -4.06
N THR A 41 15.45 -10.88 -4.09
CA THR A 41 16.65 -11.67 -3.76
C THR A 41 16.78 -11.89 -2.26
N ASN A 42 16.64 -10.84 -1.47
CA ASN A 42 16.98 -10.84 -0.04
C ASN A 42 15.76 -10.80 0.88
N GLY A 43 14.57 -10.49 0.36
CA GLY A 43 13.41 -10.05 1.13
C GLY A 43 13.49 -8.56 1.45
N LEU A 44 12.38 -8.01 1.94
CA LEU A 44 12.33 -6.66 2.49
C LEU A 44 13.02 -6.66 3.84
N ILE A 45 14.08 -5.89 3.99
CA ILE A 45 14.84 -5.74 5.23
C ILE A 45 14.35 -4.46 5.94
N ALA A 46 13.80 -4.64 7.12
CA ALA A 46 13.32 -3.53 7.95
C ALA A 46 14.11 -3.46 9.25
N ASP A 47 14.74 -2.32 9.51
CA ASP A 47 15.45 -2.05 10.77
C ASP A 47 14.53 -1.22 11.68
N PHE A 48 14.28 -1.76 12.86
CA PHE A 48 13.59 -1.06 13.93
C PHE A 48 14.52 -0.97 15.15
N ASN A 49 15.09 0.22 15.37
CA ASN A 49 16.01 0.47 16.50
C ASN A 49 17.20 -0.50 16.58
N GLY A 50 17.80 -0.85 15.45
CA GLY A 50 18.94 -1.79 15.38
C GLY A 50 18.53 -3.27 15.39
N LYS A 51 17.24 -3.58 15.33
CA LYS A 51 16.73 -4.95 15.12
C LYS A 51 16.23 -5.09 13.69
N GLU A 52 16.94 -5.89 12.92
CA GLU A 52 16.52 -6.19 11.56
C GLU A 52 15.47 -7.31 11.52
N VAL A 53 14.44 -7.10 10.74
CA VAL A 53 13.43 -8.10 10.35
C VAL A 53 13.50 -8.25 8.83
N VAL A 54 13.51 -9.50 8.38
CA VAL A 54 13.46 -9.82 6.94
C VAL A 54 12.14 -10.47 6.61
N ALA A 55 11.39 -9.90 5.68
CA ALA A 55 10.12 -10.44 5.22
C ALA A 55 10.16 -10.74 3.71
N LYS A 56 9.66 -11.92 3.35
CA LYS A 56 9.51 -12.29 1.94
C LYS A 56 8.12 -11.87 1.47
N LEU A 57 8.08 -10.78 0.73
CA LEU A 57 6.87 -10.22 0.13
C LEU A 57 6.98 -10.31 -1.40
N PRO A 58 5.91 -10.76 -2.09
CA PRO A 58 5.88 -10.62 -3.55
C PRO A 58 5.95 -9.15 -3.93
N ILE A 59 6.79 -8.86 -4.91
CA ILE A 59 6.94 -7.50 -5.45
C ILE A 59 6.97 -7.56 -6.98
N TYR A 60 6.24 -6.65 -7.61
CA TYR A 60 6.08 -6.55 -9.05
C TYR A 60 6.45 -5.15 -9.54
N SER A 61 6.98 -5.06 -10.76
CA SER A 61 6.84 -3.83 -11.51
C SER A 61 5.42 -3.68 -12.05
N PRO A 62 4.99 -2.46 -12.44
CA PRO A 62 3.69 -2.28 -13.08
C PRO A 62 3.51 -3.10 -14.36
N GLU A 63 4.58 -3.38 -15.09
CA GLU A 63 4.55 -4.20 -16.29
C GLU A 63 4.31 -5.69 -15.97
N GLU A 64 4.97 -6.18 -14.92
CA GLU A 64 4.85 -7.58 -14.50
C GLU A 64 3.51 -7.90 -13.86
N ILE A 65 2.91 -6.95 -13.11
CA ILE A 65 1.62 -7.18 -12.46
C ILE A 65 0.50 -7.41 -13.47
N ILE A 66 0.60 -6.86 -14.68
CA ILE A 66 -0.38 -7.07 -15.75
C ILE A 66 -0.48 -8.54 -16.13
N GLU A 67 0.66 -9.27 -16.12
CA GLU A 67 0.75 -10.67 -16.51
C GLU A 67 0.44 -11.63 -15.35
N SER A 68 0.32 -11.12 -14.13
CA SER A 68 0.20 -11.93 -12.91
C SER A 68 -1.17 -12.56 -12.70
N ASN A 69 -2.22 -12.06 -13.36
CA ASN A 69 -3.64 -12.39 -13.11
C ASN A 69 -4.07 -12.18 -11.64
N GLU A 70 -3.38 -11.32 -10.92
CA GLU A 70 -3.73 -10.97 -9.56
C GLU A 70 -4.99 -10.10 -9.53
N HIS A 71 -5.83 -10.31 -8.52
CA HIS A 71 -6.93 -9.42 -8.17
C HIS A 71 -6.84 -9.14 -6.68
N VAL A 72 -7.15 -7.92 -6.27
CA VAL A 72 -7.00 -7.49 -4.89
C VAL A 72 -8.29 -6.88 -4.33
N ASP A 73 -8.47 -7.03 -3.03
CA ASP A 73 -9.59 -6.42 -2.30
C ASP A 73 -9.34 -4.94 -2.04
N LEU A 74 -8.09 -4.58 -1.73
CA LEU A 74 -7.67 -3.24 -1.35
C LEU A 74 -6.35 -2.87 -2.04
N ILE A 75 -6.28 -1.65 -2.57
CA ILE A 75 -5.03 -1.00 -2.98
C ILE A 75 -4.76 0.14 -2.00
N VAL A 76 -3.60 0.10 -1.33
CA VAL A 76 -3.12 1.23 -0.54
C VAL A 76 -2.20 2.07 -1.41
N ALA A 77 -2.64 3.28 -1.74
CA ALA A 77 -1.88 4.20 -2.58
C ALA A 77 -0.87 4.99 -1.74
N LEU A 78 0.41 4.78 -2.01
CA LEU A 78 1.57 5.37 -1.32
C LEU A 78 2.65 5.82 -2.31
N THR A 79 2.27 6.08 -3.55
CA THR A 79 3.15 6.69 -4.56
C THR A 79 3.44 8.15 -4.21
N LYS A 80 4.27 8.81 -4.99
CA LYS A 80 4.28 10.28 -5.02
C LYS A 80 3.01 10.78 -5.71
N ALA A 81 2.45 11.90 -5.25
CA ALA A 81 1.19 12.45 -5.77
C ALA A 81 1.19 12.64 -7.30
N ASN A 82 2.29 13.11 -7.87
CA ASN A 82 2.46 13.29 -9.31
C ASN A 82 2.61 11.99 -10.12
N GLN A 83 2.67 10.84 -9.46
CA GLN A 83 2.78 9.51 -10.07
C GLN A 83 1.51 8.67 -9.88
N LEU A 84 0.48 9.21 -9.22
CA LEU A 84 -0.73 8.47 -8.88
C LEU A 84 -1.47 7.99 -10.14
N ASP A 85 -1.73 8.89 -11.09
CA ASP A 85 -2.44 8.56 -12.33
C ASP A 85 -1.69 7.52 -13.17
N ASP A 86 -0.39 7.73 -13.36
CA ASP A 86 0.47 6.80 -14.10
C ASP A 86 0.54 5.41 -13.44
N MET A 87 0.58 5.37 -12.10
CA MET A 87 0.58 4.11 -11.37
C MET A 87 -0.74 3.38 -11.58
N PHE A 88 -1.87 4.03 -11.33
CA PHE A 88 -3.18 3.40 -11.47
C PHE A 88 -3.51 3.00 -12.90
N CYS A 89 -3.12 3.81 -13.88
CA CYS A 89 -3.20 3.43 -15.29
C CYS A 89 -2.46 2.12 -15.58
N SER A 90 -1.27 1.94 -15.01
CA SER A 90 -0.42 0.77 -15.26
C SER A 90 -0.90 -0.50 -14.53
N ILE A 91 -1.65 -0.37 -13.43
CA ILE A 91 -2.07 -1.53 -12.61
C ILE A 91 -3.56 -1.85 -12.75
N GLN A 92 -4.24 -1.36 -13.77
CA GLN A 92 -5.69 -1.59 -13.96
C GLN A 92 -6.07 -3.08 -13.98
N SER A 93 -5.17 -3.95 -14.40
CA SER A 93 -5.42 -5.40 -14.49
C SER A 93 -5.76 -6.06 -13.16
N ILE A 94 -5.33 -5.49 -12.03
CA ILE A 94 -5.64 -6.03 -10.69
C ILE A 94 -6.91 -5.44 -10.08
N ILE A 95 -7.50 -4.44 -10.74
CA ILE A 95 -8.71 -3.73 -10.27
C ILE A 95 -9.95 -4.45 -10.80
N THR A 96 -10.89 -4.71 -9.91
CA THR A 96 -12.22 -5.25 -10.22
C THR A 96 -13.29 -4.31 -9.66
N ASP A 97 -14.56 -4.56 -9.96
CA ASP A 97 -15.69 -3.80 -9.41
C ASP A 97 -15.75 -3.83 -7.87
N ASN A 98 -15.08 -4.81 -7.25
CA ASN A 98 -15.04 -4.99 -5.80
C ASN A 98 -13.72 -4.52 -5.16
N THR A 99 -12.81 -3.96 -5.94
CA THR A 99 -11.57 -3.42 -5.42
C THR A 99 -11.79 -2.05 -4.81
N TYR A 100 -11.29 -1.85 -3.61
CA TYR A 100 -11.28 -0.56 -2.92
C TYR A 100 -9.88 0.07 -2.96
N VAL A 101 -9.83 1.38 -2.82
CA VAL A 101 -8.57 2.13 -2.77
C VAL A 101 -8.54 2.96 -1.49
N LEU A 102 -7.49 2.79 -0.70
CA LEU A 102 -7.16 3.69 0.40
C LEU A 102 -6.03 4.61 -0.04
N CYS A 103 -6.31 5.89 -0.14
CA CYS A 103 -5.34 6.92 -0.49
C CYS A 103 -4.72 7.53 0.78
N LEU A 104 -3.43 7.32 0.99
CA LEU A 104 -2.66 7.88 2.10
C LEU A 104 -1.63 8.93 1.62
N LEU A 105 -1.89 9.56 0.48
CA LEU A 105 -1.03 10.59 -0.08
C LEU A 105 -1.33 11.95 0.55
N ASN A 106 -0.27 12.71 0.80
CA ASN A 106 -0.40 14.12 1.18
C ASN A 106 -0.96 14.96 0.02
N GLY A 107 -1.80 15.94 0.37
CA GLY A 107 -2.42 16.85 -0.59
C GLY A 107 -3.91 16.61 -0.76
N LEU A 108 -4.51 17.34 -1.69
CA LEU A 108 -5.93 17.31 -2.04
C LEU A 108 -6.10 17.01 -3.54
N GLY A 109 -7.31 16.60 -3.94
CA GLY A 109 -7.67 16.38 -5.34
C GLY A 109 -7.25 15.02 -5.91
N HIS A 110 -6.84 14.08 -5.05
CA HIS A 110 -6.50 12.72 -5.48
C HIS A 110 -7.75 11.91 -5.87
N GLU A 111 -8.92 12.30 -5.33
CA GLU A 111 -10.22 11.72 -5.69
C GLU A 111 -10.50 11.79 -7.17
N ASP A 112 -10.27 12.95 -7.80
CA ASP A 112 -10.52 13.15 -9.24
C ASP A 112 -9.67 12.19 -10.11
N VAL A 113 -8.50 11.79 -9.61
CA VAL A 113 -7.65 10.82 -10.29
C VAL A 113 -8.18 9.41 -10.07
N LEU A 114 -8.50 9.05 -8.84
CA LEU A 114 -8.91 7.68 -8.47
C LEU A 114 -10.27 7.30 -9.03
N GLU A 115 -11.20 8.25 -9.17
CA GLU A 115 -12.52 8.04 -9.77
C GLU A 115 -12.46 7.56 -11.25
N LYS A 116 -11.32 7.75 -11.93
CA LYS A 116 -11.11 7.19 -13.27
C LYS A 116 -10.97 5.66 -13.26
N TYR A 117 -10.62 5.07 -12.12
CA TYR A 117 -10.23 3.67 -11.99
C TYR A 117 -11.18 2.84 -11.13
N VAL A 118 -11.78 3.43 -10.12
CA VAL A 118 -12.73 2.78 -9.22
C VAL A 118 -13.95 3.66 -8.96
N PRO A 119 -15.11 3.07 -8.68
CA PRO A 119 -16.28 3.85 -8.27
C PRO A 119 -16.00 4.65 -7.01
N LYS A 120 -16.56 5.85 -6.91
CA LYS A 120 -16.39 6.78 -5.79
C LYS A 120 -16.65 6.14 -4.42
N LYS A 121 -17.67 5.29 -4.33
CA LYS A 121 -17.99 4.51 -3.12
C LYS A 121 -16.88 3.53 -2.68
N ASN A 122 -15.95 3.20 -3.57
CA ASN A 122 -14.82 2.31 -3.29
C ASN A 122 -13.55 3.08 -2.92
N ILE A 123 -13.63 4.40 -2.74
CA ILE A 123 -12.49 5.24 -2.37
C ILE A 123 -12.54 5.57 -0.88
N LEU A 124 -11.45 5.29 -0.20
CA LEU A 124 -11.16 5.70 1.17
C LEU A 124 -10.00 6.68 1.15
N PHE A 125 -10.06 7.67 2.01
CA PHE A 125 -8.97 8.59 2.29
C PHE A 125 -8.47 8.40 3.70
N GLY A 126 -7.20 8.69 3.90
CA GLY A 126 -6.63 8.71 5.23
C GLY A 126 -5.40 9.60 5.31
N ILE A 127 -5.04 9.89 6.53
CA ILE A 127 -3.77 10.52 6.89
C ILE A 127 -2.99 9.55 7.77
N THR A 128 -1.68 9.55 7.62
CA THR A 128 -0.82 8.71 8.46
C THR A 128 0.22 9.55 9.19
N MET A 129 0.37 9.26 10.48
CA MET A 129 1.43 9.82 11.33
C MET A 129 2.63 8.88 11.44
N TRP A 130 2.57 7.71 10.81
CA TRP A 130 3.71 6.79 10.74
C TRP A 130 4.87 7.40 9.96
N THR A 131 6.09 7.05 10.35
CA THR A 131 7.31 7.51 9.69
C THR A 131 8.22 6.34 9.34
N ALA A 132 8.87 6.43 8.18
CA ALA A 132 9.86 5.46 7.73
C ALA A 132 10.89 6.15 6.84
N GLY A 133 12.11 5.65 6.85
CA GLY A 133 13.18 6.06 5.96
C GLY A 133 13.56 4.95 5.00
N LEU A 134 13.92 5.29 3.77
CA LEU A 134 14.49 4.35 2.82
C LEU A 134 16.01 4.36 2.97
N ALA A 135 16.58 3.27 3.51
CA ALA A 135 18.02 3.14 3.76
C ALA A 135 18.82 2.67 2.54
N GLY A 136 18.11 2.26 1.48
CA GLY A 136 18.68 1.76 0.24
C GLY A 136 17.73 0.77 -0.44
N PRO A 137 18.12 0.18 -1.57
CA PRO A 137 17.30 -0.82 -2.24
C PRO A 137 16.96 -1.99 -1.31
N GLY A 138 15.67 -2.28 -1.15
CA GLY A 138 15.16 -3.36 -0.29
C GLY A 138 15.32 -3.14 1.22
N LYS A 139 15.76 -1.95 1.66
CA LYS A 139 16.03 -1.66 3.08
C LYS A 139 15.28 -0.43 3.55
N VAL A 140 14.55 -0.57 4.66
CA VAL A 140 13.82 0.52 5.31
C VAL A 140 14.19 0.62 6.79
N THR A 141 14.22 1.85 7.29
CA THR A 141 14.35 2.14 8.72
C THR A 141 12.98 2.55 9.24
N LEU A 142 12.50 1.84 10.23
CA LEU A 142 11.22 2.10 10.87
C LEU A 142 11.43 2.98 12.09
N LEU A 143 10.73 4.10 12.16
CA LEU A 143 10.87 5.10 13.22
C LEU A 143 9.57 5.25 13.99
N GLY A 144 9.65 5.19 15.30
CA GLY A 144 8.56 5.51 16.22
C GLY A 144 7.28 4.72 16.02
N ASP A 145 6.26 5.17 16.73
CA ASP A 145 4.89 4.74 16.59
C ASP A 145 4.09 5.80 15.80
N GLY A 146 2.92 5.43 15.31
CA GLY A 146 2.03 6.32 14.58
C GLY A 146 0.60 5.82 14.61
N GLU A 147 -0.25 6.54 13.93
CA GLU A 147 -1.67 6.23 13.76
C GLU A 147 -2.09 6.51 12.32
N ILE A 148 -3.21 5.98 11.91
CA ILE A 148 -3.82 6.22 10.60
C ILE A 148 -5.28 6.57 10.84
N GLU A 149 -5.66 7.81 10.56
CA GLU A 149 -7.07 8.17 10.46
C GLU A 149 -7.54 7.91 9.03
N LEU A 150 -8.68 7.24 8.88
CA LEU A 150 -9.24 6.93 7.56
C LEU A 150 -10.77 7.04 7.55
N GLU A 151 -11.30 7.42 6.39
CA GLU A 151 -12.73 7.60 6.16
C GLU A 151 -13.09 7.21 4.72
N ASN A 152 -14.34 6.80 4.52
CA ASN A 152 -14.88 6.57 3.17
C ASN A 152 -15.30 7.90 2.52
N LEU A 153 -15.15 7.99 1.21
CA LEU A 153 -15.55 9.17 0.46
C LEU A 153 -17.07 9.28 0.32
N GLU A 154 -17.76 8.13 0.19
CA GLU A 154 -19.22 8.04 0.09
C GLU A 154 -19.78 7.10 1.16
N PRO A 155 -20.99 7.33 1.70
CA PRO A 155 -21.57 6.54 2.79
C PRO A 155 -21.64 5.04 2.50
N GLU A 156 -21.81 4.65 1.24
CA GLU A 156 -21.86 3.25 0.80
C GLU A 156 -20.56 2.49 1.03
N GLY A 157 -19.45 3.19 1.20
CA GLY A 157 -18.13 2.62 1.53
C GLY A 157 -17.97 2.21 3.00
N GLU A 158 -18.85 2.65 3.92
CA GLU A 158 -18.68 2.51 5.37
C GLU A 158 -18.45 1.05 5.83
N ALA A 159 -19.16 0.10 5.23
CA ALA A 159 -19.03 -1.30 5.61
C ALA A 159 -17.63 -1.86 5.29
N PHE A 160 -17.02 -1.43 4.19
CA PHE A 160 -15.66 -1.83 3.84
C PHE A 160 -14.62 -1.06 4.66
N THR A 161 -14.85 0.21 4.93
CA THR A 161 -14.01 1.03 5.81
C THR A 161 -13.85 0.36 7.18
N LYS A 162 -14.95 -0.13 7.78
CA LYS A 162 -14.89 -0.88 9.05
C LYS A 162 -14.01 -2.12 8.96
N LYS A 163 -14.07 -2.87 7.85
CA LYS A 163 -13.17 -4.03 7.63
C LYS A 163 -11.71 -3.61 7.52
N VAL A 164 -11.43 -2.50 6.86
CA VAL A 164 -10.06 -1.96 6.76
C VAL A 164 -9.55 -1.56 8.14
N VAL A 165 -10.39 -0.89 8.94
CA VAL A 165 -10.05 -0.55 10.35
C VAL A 165 -9.70 -1.81 11.14
N GLU A 166 -10.52 -2.87 11.10
CA GLU A 166 -10.24 -4.13 11.79
C GLU A 166 -8.90 -4.74 11.36
N VAL A 167 -8.65 -4.83 10.04
CA VAL A 167 -7.39 -5.35 9.47
C VAL A 167 -6.19 -4.52 9.90
N PHE A 168 -6.34 -3.21 9.94
CA PHE A 168 -5.25 -2.31 10.34
C PHE A 168 -5.00 -2.34 11.86
N GLN A 169 -6.05 -2.54 12.68
CA GLN A 169 -5.91 -2.78 14.12
C GLN A 169 -5.11 -4.07 14.39
N GLU A 170 -5.47 -5.18 13.71
CA GLU A 170 -4.74 -6.45 13.81
C GLU A 170 -3.27 -6.32 13.38
N ALA A 171 -2.99 -5.41 12.45
CA ALA A 171 -1.64 -5.10 11.99
C ALA A 171 -0.88 -4.09 12.89
N ASN A 172 -1.47 -3.65 14.01
CA ASN A 172 -0.93 -2.62 14.91
C ASN A 172 -0.63 -1.29 14.19
N LEU A 173 -1.42 -0.95 13.19
CA LEU A 173 -1.31 0.31 12.45
C LEU A 173 -2.06 1.48 13.14
N ASN A 174 -2.78 1.19 14.25
CA ASN A 174 -3.52 2.18 15.05
C ASN A 174 -4.46 3.02 14.18
N PRO A 175 -5.47 2.41 13.53
CA PRO A 175 -6.45 3.13 12.74
C PRO A 175 -7.45 3.90 13.58
#